data_c51338e31226020916593e264771b5a3
#
_entry.id   c51338e31226020916593e264771b5a3
#
_cell.length_a   1.000
_cell.length_b   1.000
_cell.length_c   1.000
_cell.angle_alpha   90.00
_cell.angle_beta   90.00
_cell.angle_gamma   90.00
#
_symmetry.space_group_name_H-M   'P 1'
#
loop_
_entity.id
_entity.type
_entity.pdbx_description
1 polymer ?
#
loop_
_entity_poly.entity_id
_entity_poly.type
_entity_poly.pdbx_seq_one_letter_code
_entity_poly.pdbx_strand_id
1 'polypeptide(L)'
;RPEDILCLSFSNTSVRDLKGKLPENVEVRTFHSLGRSVIKQHHKVSVIENNEILAIINDYLANANTDTLKDILEFCDSYFLNIESYIIRRNDRKELLNELKEAFTKVAFKPLLADFINLFKGNNFTKDYFSYFRSSNYDKDHDIFLKIAEDFYSYYQEYLDMHQQIDFNDMINESSKLIKKYGLKKHYRYILVDEYQDTTYTNYNLIKSLQDKTDAHLTVVGDDWQSIYGFRGTNIEFFSHFEEYFENPQRIFIEKTYRNPQELIDIAGSFIMKNPKQIRKSLKSPKNLKKPVKIIYPQKNPIEKREMIYNLIKDLSKKSDDVLILGRTNNNINQFIKHRNLVKKGNLKKDKFLRILDKTDKSMNNVYYRTLHSSKGLEADNVIIINMVDDYLGFPSKLKTHSVLNYVNTRNYDYKYSEERRLFYVGLTRSKNNVYLISDKNNPSEFIEELMDDSLE
;
A
#
# COMPACT_ATOMS: atom_id res chain seq x y z
N ARG A 1 19.00 26.25 13.22
CA ARG A 1 18.18 26.25 14.41
C ARG A 1 17.02 25.30 14.24
N PRO A 2 16.43 24.69 15.27
CA PRO A 2 15.32 23.73 15.14
C PRO A 2 14.12 24.28 14.32
N GLU A 3 13.80 25.55 14.47
CA GLU A 3 12.72 26.23 13.73
C GLU A 3 12.94 26.35 12.23
N ASP A 4 14.20 26.20 11.77
CA ASP A 4 14.58 26.23 10.33
C ASP A 4 14.43 24.85 9.67
N ILE A 5 13.95 23.84 10.41
CA ILE A 5 13.84 22.45 9.96
C ILE A 5 12.37 22.08 9.72
N LEU A 6 12.09 21.50 8.56
CA LEU A 6 10.81 20.85 8.23
C LEU A 6 11.05 19.35 8.07
N CYS A 7 10.35 18.54 8.88
CA CYS A 7 10.32 17.10 8.71
C CYS A 7 8.98 16.66 8.10
N LEU A 8 9.04 15.90 7.01
CA LEU A 8 7.88 15.34 6.32
C LEU A 8 7.85 13.82 6.48
N SER A 9 6.66 13.28 6.69
CA SER A 9 6.42 11.83 6.70
C SER A 9 5.06 11.49 6.10
N PHE A 10 4.87 10.21 5.73
CA PHE A 10 3.66 9.76 5.02
C PHE A 10 2.49 9.45 5.96
N SER A 11 2.73 9.26 7.25
CA SER A 11 1.68 8.86 8.19
C SER A 11 1.62 9.72 9.45
N ASN A 12 0.40 9.87 10.00
CA ASN A 12 0.23 10.54 11.28
C ASN A 12 0.91 9.80 12.45
N THR A 13 1.10 8.48 12.32
CA THR A 13 1.82 7.69 13.33
C THR A 13 3.30 8.05 13.33
N SER A 14 3.94 8.06 12.15
CA SER A 14 5.35 8.47 12.02
C SER A 14 5.57 9.91 12.48
N VAL A 15 4.63 10.81 12.16
CA VAL A 15 4.69 12.21 12.66
C VAL A 15 4.67 12.27 14.18
N ARG A 16 3.84 11.48 14.85
CA ARG A 16 3.80 11.43 16.33
C ARG A 16 5.08 10.87 16.92
N ASP A 17 5.61 9.80 16.31
CA ASP A 17 6.84 9.17 16.76
C ASP A 17 8.06 10.10 16.58
N LEU A 18 8.14 10.82 15.46
CA LEU A 18 9.18 11.83 15.21
C LEU A 18 9.08 13.01 16.18
N LYS A 19 7.87 13.54 16.42
CA LYS A 19 7.66 14.61 17.42
C LYS A 19 8.10 14.24 18.83
N GLY A 20 7.98 12.95 19.20
CA GLY A 20 8.46 12.46 20.50
C GLY A 20 9.99 12.35 20.61
N LYS A 21 10.70 12.40 19.48
CA LYS A 21 12.18 12.23 19.42
C LYS A 21 12.93 13.50 19.07
N LEU A 22 12.26 14.48 18.46
CA LEU A 22 12.86 15.71 17.97
C LEU A 22 12.60 16.87 18.95
N PRO A 23 13.43 17.92 18.93
CA PRO A 23 13.17 19.16 19.68
C PRO A 23 11.78 19.75 19.33
N GLU A 24 11.11 20.34 20.29
CA GLU A 24 9.73 20.87 20.15
C GLU A 24 9.58 21.89 19.00
N ASN A 25 10.62 22.66 18.72
CA ASN A 25 10.59 23.71 17.71
C ASN A 25 10.81 23.19 16.28
N VAL A 26 11.10 21.88 16.10
CA VAL A 26 11.17 21.28 14.76
C VAL A 26 9.76 21.07 14.23
N GLU A 27 9.49 21.58 13.05
CA GLU A 27 8.19 21.38 12.41
C GLU A 27 8.08 19.99 11.77
N VAL A 28 7.19 19.15 12.29
CA VAL A 28 6.96 17.79 11.78
C VAL A 28 5.54 17.68 11.25
N ARG A 29 5.38 17.34 9.97
CA ARG A 29 4.08 17.26 9.29
C ARG A 29 3.95 16.03 8.39
N THR A 30 2.72 15.65 8.07
CA THR A 30 2.47 14.83 6.88
C THR A 30 2.41 15.73 5.64
N PHE A 31 2.66 15.14 4.45
CA PHE A 31 2.48 15.84 3.15
C PHE A 31 1.10 16.49 3.06
N HIS A 32 0.05 15.75 3.42
CA HIS A 32 -1.34 16.25 3.42
C HIS A 32 -1.55 17.42 4.39
N SER A 33 -0.96 17.35 5.59
CA SER A 33 -1.05 18.44 6.56
C SER A 33 -0.37 19.72 6.07
N LEU A 34 0.78 19.58 5.42
CA LEU A 34 1.48 20.70 4.79
C LEU A 34 0.66 21.28 3.62
N GLY A 35 0.24 20.42 2.68
CA GLY A 35 -0.57 20.82 1.53
C GLY A 35 -1.84 21.57 1.96
N ARG A 36 -2.58 21.02 2.94
CA ARG A 36 -3.77 21.68 3.50
C ARG A 36 -3.47 23.06 4.08
N SER A 37 -2.31 23.23 4.74
CA SER A 37 -1.95 24.53 5.32
C SER A 37 -1.62 25.56 4.23
N VAL A 38 -1.03 25.15 3.12
CA VAL A 38 -0.73 26.01 1.97
C VAL A 38 -2.04 26.42 1.28
N ILE A 39 -2.91 25.44 0.96
CA ILE A 39 -4.21 25.70 0.31
C ILE A 39 -5.04 26.72 1.11
N LYS A 40 -5.15 26.51 2.44
CA LYS A 40 -5.95 27.42 3.30
C LYS A 40 -5.51 28.87 3.31
N GLN A 41 -4.29 29.18 2.86
CA GLN A 41 -3.79 30.55 2.75
C GLN A 41 -4.29 31.25 1.49
N HIS A 42 -4.71 30.50 0.48
CA HIS A 42 -5.06 31.00 -0.84
C HIS A 42 -6.51 30.72 -1.25
N HIS A 43 -7.08 29.60 -0.80
CA HIS A 43 -8.41 29.12 -1.21
C HIS A 43 -9.27 28.70 -0.01
N LYS A 44 -10.58 28.95 -0.14
CA LYS A 44 -11.59 28.42 0.79
C LYS A 44 -12.23 27.18 0.18
N VAL A 45 -11.56 26.04 0.31
CA VAL A 45 -12.04 24.75 -0.20
C VAL A 45 -12.02 23.70 0.91
N SER A 46 -12.95 22.75 0.84
CA SER A 46 -12.95 21.56 1.70
C SER A 46 -12.27 20.38 1.00
N VAL A 47 -11.68 19.50 1.78
CA VAL A 47 -11.01 18.30 1.25
C VAL A 47 -11.92 17.12 1.48
N ILE A 48 -12.26 16.39 0.40
CA ILE A 48 -13.04 15.16 0.48
C ILE A 48 -12.18 13.98 0.92
N GLU A 49 -12.81 12.98 1.53
CA GLU A 49 -12.16 11.72 1.89
C GLU A 49 -12.14 10.75 0.70
N ASN A 50 -11.16 9.82 0.68
CA ASN A 50 -11.00 8.87 -0.43
C ASN A 50 -12.21 7.95 -0.69
N ASN A 51 -13.07 7.72 0.30
CA ASN A 51 -14.28 6.93 0.14
C ASN A 51 -15.43 7.71 -0.53
N GLU A 52 -15.37 9.03 -0.58
CA GLU A 52 -16.40 9.87 -1.19
C GLU A 52 -16.44 9.74 -2.72
N ILE A 53 -15.31 9.38 -3.35
CA ILE A 53 -15.28 9.10 -4.80
C ILE A 53 -16.31 8.04 -5.21
N LEU A 54 -16.57 7.01 -4.37
CA LEU A 54 -17.57 6.00 -4.65
C LEU A 54 -19.00 6.56 -4.63
N ALA A 55 -19.27 7.56 -3.79
CA ALA A 55 -20.54 8.26 -3.78
C ALA A 55 -20.70 9.11 -5.06
N ILE A 56 -19.63 9.78 -5.49
CA ILE A 56 -19.63 10.57 -6.73
C ILE A 56 -19.76 9.67 -7.97
N ILE A 57 -19.16 8.46 -7.97
CA ILE A 57 -19.40 7.45 -9.03
C ILE A 57 -20.88 7.06 -9.07
N ASN A 58 -21.54 6.87 -7.93
CA ASN A 58 -22.96 6.56 -7.91
C ASN A 58 -23.81 7.72 -8.45
N ASP A 59 -23.46 8.95 -8.15
CA ASP A 59 -24.12 10.13 -8.68
C ASP A 59 -23.91 10.28 -10.19
N TYR A 60 -22.68 10.08 -10.68
CA TYR A 60 -22.37 10.01 -12.11
C TYR A 60 -23.23 8.97 -12.84
N LEU A 61 -23.32 7.74 -12.33
CA LEU A 61 -24.14 6.69 -12.92
C LEU A 61 -25.64 7.05 -12.92
N ALA A 62 -26.09 7.75 -11.87
CA ALA A 62 -27.47 8.23 -11.81
C ALA A 62 -27.78 9.33 -12.84
N ASN A 63 -26.81 10.08 -13.29
CA ASN A 63 -26.94 11.19 -14.26
C ASN A 63 -26.43 10.84 -15.68
N ALA A 64 -25.69 9.75 -15.85
CA ALA A 64 -25.13 9.32 -17.13
C ALA A 64 -26.20 9.12 -18.21
N ASN A 65 -25.87 9.42 -19.46
CA ASN A 65 -26.71 9.15 -20.60
C ASN A 65 -26.77 7.65 -20.94
N THR A 66 -27.69 7.25 -21.82
CA THR A 66 -27.90 5.85 -22.19
C THR A 66 -26.68 5.23 -22.88
N ASP A 67 -25.93 6.00 -23.65
CA ASP A 67 -24.76 5.49 -24.38
C ASP A 67 -23.60 5.19 -23.40
N THR A 68 -23.34 6.07 -22.44
CA THR A 68 -22.39 5.83 -21.35
C THR A 68 -22.76 4.58 -20.52
N LEU A 69 -24.07 4.40 -20.19
CA LEU A 69 -24.52 3.23 -19.45
C LEU A 69 -24.32 1.93 -20.25
N LYS A 70 -24.52 1.96 -21.58
CA LYS A 70 -24.23 0.84 -22.49
C LYS A 70 -22.75 0.51 -22.54
N ASP A 71 -21.90 1.53 -22.69
CA ASP A 71 -20.43 1.36 -22.70
C ASP A 71 -19.96 0.67 -21.38
N ILE A 72 -20.49 1.11 -20.23
CA ILE A 72 -20.15 0.50 -18.93
C ILE A 72 -20.60 -0.97 -18.85
N LEU A 73 -21.81 -1.26 -19.34
CA LEU A 73 -22.34 -2.62 -19.33
C LEU A 73 -21.54 -3.53 -20.28
N GLU A 74 -21.24 -3.06 -21.50
CA GLU A 74 -20.39 -3.75 -22.47
C GLU A 74 -19.02 -4.09 -21.87
N PHE A 75 -18.37 -3.12 -21.20
CA PHE A 75 -17.09 -3.36 -20.53
C PHE A 75 -17.21 -4.38 -19.40
N CYS A 76 -18.27 -4.33 -18.59
CA CYS A 76 -18.49 -5.30 -17.51
C CYS A 76 -18.71 -6.71 -18.06
N ASP A 77 -19.46 -6.86 -19.12
CA ASP A 77 -19.82 -8.17 -19.71
C ASP A 77 -18.62 -8.78 -20.44
N SER A 78 -17.94 -8.03 -21.31
CA SER A 78 -16.82 -8.55 -22.10
C SER A 78 -15.61 -8.81 -21.24
N TYR A 79 -15.21 -7.86 -20.43
CA TYR A 79 -13.96 -7.95 -19.70
C TYR A 79 -14.02 -8.86 -18.46
N PHE A 80 -15.07 -8.74 -17.66
CA PHE A 80 -15.16 -9.50 -16.40
C PHE A 80 -15.88 -10.83 -16.54
N LEU A 81 -16.88 -10.92 -17.40
CA LEU A 81 -17.75 -12.11 -17.50
C LEU A 81 -17.36 -12.98 -18.70
N ASN A 82 -16.47 -12.52 -19.61
CA ASN A 82 -16.14 -13.17 -20.86
C ASN A 82 -17.39 -13.59 -21.68
N ILE A 83 -18.45 -12.83 -21.58
CA ILE A 83 -19.66 -13.01 -22.35
C ILE A 83 -19.52 -12.14 -23.59
N GLU A 84 -19.56 -12.73 -24.78
CA GLU A 84 -19.72 -11.95 -26.00
C GLU A 84 -20.98 -11.11 -25.86
N SER A 85 -20.81 -9.79 -25.80
CA SER A 85 -21.92 -8.86 -25.61
C SER A 85 -22.92 -9.06 -26.73
N TYR A 86 -24.05 -9.67 -26.45
CA TYR A 86 -25.23 -9.48 -27.26
C TYR A 86 -25.51 -7.98 -27.28
N ILE A 87 -25.34 -7.37 -28.45
CA ILE A 87 -25.60 -5.93 -28.66
C ILE A 87 -26.90 -5.59 -27.98
N ILE A 88 -26.81 -4.91 -26.85
CA ILE A 88 -27.96 -4.52 -26.05
C ILE A 88 -28.70 -3.47 -26.84
N ARG A 89 -29.73 -3.88 -27.58
CA ARG A 89 -30.62 -3.00 -28.33
C ARG A 89 -31.59 -2.25 -27.43
N ARG A 90 -31.36 -2.23 -26.12
CA ARG A 90 -32.22 -1.58 -25.16
C ARG A 90 -31.85 -0.13 -25.02
N ASN A 91 -32.83 0.74 -25.27
CA ASN A 91 -32.70 2.20 -25.10
C ASN A 91 -33.36 2.69 -23.81
N ASP A 92 -33.95 1.77 -23.00
CA ASP A 92 -34.59 2.15 -21.76
C ASP A 92 -33.53 2.29 -20.65
N ARG A 93 -33.40 3.52 -20.17
CA ARG A 93 -32.44 3.86 -19.11
C ARG A 93 -32.67 3.12 -17.80
N LYS A 94 -33.92 2.84 -17.43
CA LYS A 94 -34.27 2.14 -16.20
C LYS A 94 -33.85 0.67 -16.26
N GLU A 95 -34.02 0.04 -17.41
CA GLU A 95 -33.55 -1.34 -17.64
C GLU A 95 -32.02 -1.42 -17.56
N LEU A 96 -31.30 -0.52 -18.25
CA LEU A 96 -29.85 -0.43 -18.21
C LEU A 96 -29.30 -0.26 -16.77
N LEU A 97 -29.92 0.60 -15.97
CA LEU A 97 -29.53 0.79 -14.57
C LEU A 97 -29.77 -0.47 -13.71
N ASN A 98 -30.82 -1.24 -14.01
CA ASN A 98 -31.07 -2.49 -13.30
C ASN A 98 -30.05 -3.58 -13.69
N GLU A 99 -29.72 -3.71 -14.97
CA GLU A 99 -28.69 -4.62 -15.46
C GLU A 99 -27.31 -4.26 -14.87
N LEU A 100 -26.94 -2.99 -14.82
CA LEU A 100 -25.70 -2.53 -14.17
C LEU A 100 -25.67 -2.85 -12.67
N LYS A 101 -26.81 -2.71 -11.98
CA LYS A 101 -26.87 -3.12 -10.55
C LYS A 101 -26.53 -4.59 -10.39
N GLU A 102 -27.07 -5.45 -11.25
CA GLU A 102 -26.75 -6.87 -11.24
C GLU A 102 -25.28 -7.12 -11.60
N ALA A 103 -24.76 -6.51 -12.67
CA ALA A 103 -23.36 -6.63 -13.07
C ALA A 103 -22.43 -6.24 -11.93
N PHE A 104 -22.69 -5.13 -11.22
CA PHE A 104 -21.87 -4.67 -10.10
C PHE A 104 -21.90 -5.58 -8.85
N THR A 105 -22.81 -6.53 -8.78
CA THR A 105 -22.73 -7.59 -7.75
C THR A 105 -21.67 -8.64 -8.08
N LYS A 106 -21.34 -8.78 -9.36
CA LYS A 106 -20.42 -9.79 -9.88
C LYS A 106 -19.02 -9.22 -10.13
N VAL A 107 -18.94 -7.92 -10.45
CA VAL A 107 -17.69 -7.27 -10.86
C VAL A 107 -17.39 -6.00 -10.05
N ALA A 108 -16.10 -5.76 -9.81
CA ALA A 108 -15.63 -4.63 -9.02
C ALA A 108 -15.39 -3.35 -9.86
N PHE A 109 -16.29 -3.02 -10.78
CA PHE A 109 -16.13 -1.87 -11.69
C PHE A 109 -15.93 -0.54 -10.96
N LYS A 110 -16.77 -0.22 -9.97
CA LYS A 110 -16.68 1.07 -9.25
C LYS A 110 -15.35 1.25 -8.51
N PRO A 111 -14.86 0.25 -7.75
CA PRO A 111 -13.52 0.33 -7.19
C PRO A 111 -12.43 0.46 -8.25
N LEU A 112 -12.54 -0.24 -9.38
CA LEU A 112 -11.56 -0.15 -10.47
C LEU A 112 -11.50 1.28 -11.04
N LEU A 113 -12.65 1.89 -11.31
CA LEU A 113 -12.73 3.27 -11.82
C LEU A 113 -12.15 4.26 -10.79
N ALA A 114 -12.49 4.08 -9.51
CA ALA A 114 -11.95 4.91 -8.43
C ALA A 114 -10.41 4.79 -8.32
N ASP A 115 -9.88 3.56 -8.38
CA ASP A 115 -8.43 3.31 -8.33
C ASP A 115 -7.72 3.93 -9.54
N PHE A 116 -8.31 3.79 -10.75
CA PHE A 116 -7.76 4.39 -11.96
C PHE A 116 -7.66 5.93 -11.82
N ILE A 117 -8.74 6.59 -11.43
CA ILE A 117 -8.75 8.05 -11.26
C ILE A 117 -7.78 8.51 -10.17
N ASN A 118 -7.72 7.81 -9.05
CA ASN A 118 -6.77 8.13 -7.99
C ASN A 118 -5.31 8.03 -8.47
N LEU A 119 -4.96 6.99 -9.23
CA LEU A 119 -3.63 6.82 -9.80
C LEU A 119 -3.35 7.84 -10.91
N PHE A 120 -4.33 8.12 -11.76
CA PHE A 120 -4.25 9.14 -12.82
C PHE A 120 -3.88 10.52 -12.23
N LYS A 121 -4.63 10.95 -11.22
CA LYS A 121 -4.39 12.22 -10.51
C LYS A 121 -3.10 12.17 -9.67
N GLY A 122 -2.79 11.02 -9.08
CA GLY A 122 -1.57 10.79 -8.31
C GLY A 122 -0.29 10.90 -9.15
N ASN A 123 -0.38 10.63 -10.46
CA ASN A 123 0.69 10.87 -11.42
C ASN A 123 0.66 12.28 -12.03
N ASN A 124 -0.26 13.13 -11.58
CA ASN A 124 -0.47 14.47 -12.10
C ASN A 124 -0.74 14.50 -13.63
N PHE A 125 -1.41 13.45 -14.15
CA PHE A 125 -1.83 13.42 -15.55
C PHE A 125 -2.98 14.40 -15.76
N THR A 126 -3.00 15.02 -16.96
CA THR A 126 -4.04 15.92 -17.42
C THR A 126 -4.96 15.21 -18.41
N LYS A 127 -6.13 15.77 -18.71
CA LYS A 127 -7.14 15.18 -19.61
C LYS A 127 -6.55 14.71 -20.95
N ASP A 128 -5.53 15.40 -21.47
CA ASP A 128 -4.87 15.05 -22.75
C ASP A 128 -4.24 13.66 -22.76
N TYR A 129 -3.87 13.14 -21.58
CA TYR A 129 -3.32 11.79 -21.47
C TYR A 129 -4.32 10.69 -21.88
N PHE A 130 -5.61 10.91 -21.78
CA PHE A 130 -6.60 9.93 -22.27
C PHE A 130 -6.48 9.72 -23.78
N SER A 131 -6.29 10.78 -24.55
CA SER A 131 -6.04 10.68 -25.98
C SER A 131 -4.74 9.94 -26.29
N TYR A 132 -3.68 10.21 -25.54
CA TYR A 132 -2.40 9.50 -25.66
C TYR A 132 -2.56 8.00 -25.33
N PHE A 133 -3.25 7.64 -24.25
CA PHE A 133 -3.47 6.24 -23.88
C PHE A 133 -4.27 5.50 -24.95
N ARG A 134 -5.32 6.10 -25.51
CA ARG A 134 -6.10 5.49 -26.57
C ARG A 134 -5.33 5.36 -27.88
N SER A 135 -4.48 6.31 -28.21
CA SER A 135 -3.66 6.24 -29.45
C SER A 135 -2.63 5.10 -29.43
N SER A 136 -2.20 4.67 -28.26
CA SER A 136 -1.25 3.56 -28.05
C SER A 136 -1.91 2.20 -27.80
N ASN A 137 -3.26 2.14 -27.86
CA ASN A 137 -4.04 0.97 -27.47
C ASN A 137 -4.74 0.34 -28.67
N TYR A 138 -4.71 -1.00 -28.77
CA TYR A 138 -5.40 -1.81 -29.78
C TYR A 138 -6.48 -2.72 -29.17
N ASP A 139 -6.72 -2.64 -27.87
CA ASP A 139 -7.70 -3.44 -27.15
C ASP A 139 -9.02 -2.68 -27.02
N LYS A 140 -10.11 -3.25 -27.57
CA LYS A 140 -11.42 -2.62 -27.58
C LYS A 140 -11.97 -2.35 -26.18
N ASP A 141 -11.79 -3.30 -25.25
CA ASP A 141 -12.32 -3.18 -23.89
C ASP A 141 -11.58 -2.09 -23.12
N HIS A 142 -10.28 -1.96 -23.37
CA HIS A 142 -9.49 -0.86 -22.82
C HIS A 142 -9.93 0.50 -23.38
N ASP A 143 -10.24 0.59 -24.68
CA ASP A 143 -10.70 1.83 -25.30
C ASP A 143 -12.05 2.28 -24.69
N ILE A 144 -12.99 1.34 -24.54
CA ILE A 144 -14.26 1.57 -23.85
C ILE A 144 -14.03 2.07 -22.42
N PHE A 145 -13.17 1.40 -21.66
CA PHE A 145 -12.87 1.81 -20.29
C PHE A 145 -12.24 3.20 -20.22
N LEU A 146 -11.26 3.51 -21.09
CA LEU A 146 -10.60 4.81 -21.14
C LEU A 146 -11.58 5.94 -21.50
N LYS A 147 -12.55 5.68 -22.39
CA LYS A 147 -13.63 6.62 -22.70
C LYS A 147 -14.51 6.90 -21.49
N ILE A 148 -14.92 5.86 -20.76
CA ILE A 148 -15.70 5.98 -19.53
C ILE A 148 -14.90 6.75 -18.47
N ALA A 149 -13.62 6.43 -18.31
CA ALA A 149 -12.75 7.06 -17.32
C ALA A 149 -12.51 8.55 -17.62
N GLU A 150 -12.39 8.94 -18.90
CA GLU A 150 -12.28 10.34 -19.34
C GLU A 150 -13.57 11.12 -19.05
N ASP A 151 -14.73 10.53 -19.36
CA ASP A 151 -16.04 11.13 -19.11
C ASP A 151 -16.26 11.32 -17.59
N PHE A 152 -16.00 10.26 -16.82
CA PHE A 152 -16.07 10.32 -15.35
C PHE A 152 -15.06 11.31 -14.75
N TYR A 153 -13.83 11.38 -15.25
CA TYR A 153 -12.84 12.36 -14.79
C TYR A 153 -13.35 13.79 -14.95
N SER A 154 -13.94 14.11 -16.11
CA SER A 154 -14.51 15.43 -16.37
C SER A 154 -15.66 15.73 -15.40
N TYR A 155 -16.60 14.79 -15.24
CA TYR A 155 -17.70 14.88 -14.28
C TYR A 155 -17.20 15.06 -12.84
N TYR A 156 -16.19 14.30 -12.45
CA TYR A 156 -15.61 14.35 -11.11
C TYR A 156 -14.99 15.72 -10.80
N GLN A 157 -14.25 16.29 -11.75
CA GLN A 157 -13.66 17.63 -11.57
C GLN A 157 -14.74 18.70 -11.48
N GLU A 158 -15.75 18.68 -12.36
CA GLU A 158 -16.88 19.59 -12.31
C GLU A 158 -17.67 19.48 -11.00
N TYR A 159 -17.86 18.25 -10.51
CA TYR A 159 -18.50 18.00 -9.21
C TYR A 159 -17.72 18.66 -8.07
N LEU A 160 -16.41 18.46 -8.03
CA LEU A 160 -15.55 19.03 -7.00
C LEU A 160 -15.57 20.57 -7.05
N ASP A 161 -15.49 21.15 -8.24
CA ASP A 161 -15.50 22.61 -8.42
C ASP A 161 -16.83 23.23 -7.99
N MET A 162 -17.98 22.65 -8.38
CA MET A 162 -19.31 23.11 -7.96
C MET A 162 -19.51 23.10 -6.45
N HIS A 163 -18.91 22.10 -5.76
CA HIS A 163 -19.04 21.97 -4.30
C HIS A 163 -17.92 22.68 -3.53
N GLN A 164 -17.01 23.39 -4.24
CA GLN A 164 -15.80 24.01 -3.65
C GLN A 164 -14.98 22.99 -2.85
N GLN A 165 -14.79 21.80 -3.43
CA GLN A 165 -14.08 20.68 -2.86
C GLN A 165 -12.83 20.33 -3.67
N ILE A 166 -11.87 19.70 -3.02
CA ILE A 166 -10.69 19.08 -3.65
C ILE A 166 -10.44 17.74 -3.01
N ASP A 167 -9.87 16.80 -3.75
CA ASP A 167 -9.36 15.55 -3.19
C ASP A 167 -7.92 15.69 -2.69
N PHE A 168 -7.37 14.60 -2.15
CA PHE A 168 -6.01 14.61 -1.61
C PHE A 168 -4.94 14.82 -2.68
N ASN A 169 -5.13 14.30 -3.91
CA ASN A 169 -4.18 14.49 -5.00
C ASN A 169 -4.19 15.93 -5.50
N ASP A 170 -5.38 16.52 -5.70
CA ASP A 170 -5.51 17.94 -6.08
C ASP A 170 -4.90 18.83 -5.01
N MET A 171 -5.12 18.53 -3.74
CA MET A 171 -4.56 19.31 -2.64
C MET A 171 -3.03 19.37 -2.69
N ILE A 172 -2.36 18.23 -2.94
CA ILE A 172 -0.91 18.19 -3.05
C ILE A 172 -0.44 18.88 -4.34
N ASN A 173 -1.08 18.61 -5.48
CA ASN A 173 -0.73 19.22 -6.76
C ASN A 173 -0.90 20.75 -6.74
N GLU A 174 -2.03 21.24 -6.23
CA GLU A 174 -2.29 22.67 -6.14
C GLU A 174 -1.36 23.35 -5.13
N SER A 175 -1.08 22.72 -3.97
CA SER A 175 -0.11 23.26 -3.04
C SER A 175 1.29 23.38 -3.64
N SER A 176 1.70 22.43 -4.49
CA SER A 176 2.97 22.51 -5.23
C SER A 176 3.01 23.73 -6.17
N LYS A 177 1.91 23.98 -6.90
CA LYS A 177 1.78 25.16 -7.78
C LYS A 177 1.82 26.47 -6.99
N LEU A 178 1.09 26.53 -5.88
CA LEU A 178 1.05 27.71 -5.00
C LEU A 178 2.41 28.00 -4.39
N ILE A 179 3.13 26.99 -3.96
CA ILE A 179 4.52 27.13 -3.45
C ILE A 179 5.44 27.66 -4.56
N LYS A 180 5.37 27.08 -5.76
CA LYS A 180 6.15 27.56 -6.91
C LYS A 180 5.85 29.02 -7.23
N LYS A 181 4.61 29.46 -7.12
CA LYS A 181 4.18 30.82 -7.46
C LYS A 181 4.50 31.83 -6.35
N TYR A 182 4.15 31.51 -5.11
CA TYR A 182 4.14 32.46 -4.00
C TYR A 182 5.18 32.18 -2.93
N GLY A 183 5.81 31.00 -2.95
CA GLY A 183 6.71 30.53 -1.86
C GLY A 183 5.91 30.11 -0.61
N LEU A 184 6.62 30.01 0.50
CA LEU A 184 6.08 29.73 1.83
C LEU A 184 6.22 30.95 2.72
N LYS A 185 5.29 31.13 3.67
CA LYS A 185 5.41 32.18 4.69
C LYS A 185 6.62 31.96 5.61
N LYS A 186 6.96 30.70 5.87
CA LYS A 186 8.08 30.30 6.71
C LYS A 186 9.22 29.79 5.82
N HIS A 187 10.42 30.26 6.10
CA HIS A 187 11.63 29.83 5.41
C HIS A 187 12.25 28.63 6.15
N TYR A 188 12.54 27.54 5.43
CA TYR A 188 13.25 26.38 5.95
C TYR A 188 14.63 26.30 5.30
N ARG A 189 15.64 25.98 6.11
CA ARG A 189 17.01 25.72 5.64
C ARG A 189 17.27 24.24 5.44
N TYR A 190 16.47 23.36 6.08
CA TYR A 190 16.60 21.92 6.01
C TYR A 190 15.22 21.30 5.84
N ILE A 191 15.09 20.41 4.87
CA ILE A 191 13.91 19.59 4.64
C ILE A 191 14.33 18.13 4.82
N LEU A 192 13.71 17.44 5.75
CA LEU A 192 13.95 16.03 6.05
C LEU A 192 12.70 15.23 5.64
N VAL A 193 12.87 14.17 4.86
CA VAL A 193 11.77 13.30 4.44
C VAL A 193 12.04 11.89 4.90
N ASP A 194 11.15 11.37 5.75
CA ASP A 194 11.19 10.00 6.25
C ASP A 194 10.37 9.07 5.38
N GLU A 195 10.72 7.77 5.33
CA GLU A 195 10.07 6.73 4.51
C GLU A 195 10.02 7.09 3.00
N TYR A 196 11.07 7.72 2.48
CA TYR A 196 11.07 8.32 1.12
C TYR A 196 10.80 7.30 0.00
N GLN A 197 11.01 6.00 0.22
CA GLN A 197 10.65 4.92 -0.72
C GLN A 197 9.14 4.81 -0.98
N ASP A 198 8.29 5.49 -0.20
CA ASP A 198 6.84 5.55 -0.40
C ASP A 198 6.40 6.81 -1.17
N THR A 199 7.34 7.51 -1.81
CA THR A 199 7.08 8.74 -2.56
C THR A 199 6.24 8.46 -3.81
N THR A 200 5.15 9.23 -3.96
CA THR A 200 4.36 9.33 -5.20
C THR A 200 4.86 10.50 -6.06
N TYR A 201 4.42 10.57 -7.31
CA TYR A 201 4.77 11.69 -8.19
C TYR A 201 4.32 13.06 -7.62
N THR A 202 3.13 13.12 -7.04
CA THR A 202 2.62 14.34 -6.40
C THR A 202 3.47 14.79 -5.23
N ASN A 203 3.91 13.83 -4.37
CA ASN A 203 4.79 14.12 -3.24
C ASN A 203 6.18 14.58 -3.70
N TYR A 204 6.74 13.95 -4.73
CA TYR A 204 8.00 14.38 -5.36
C TYR A 204 7.88 15.83 -5.84
N ASN A 205 6.81 16.19 -6.57
CA ASN A 205 6.60 17.56 -7.04
C ASN A 205 6.48 18.57 -5.90
N LEU A 206 5.86 18.19 -4.78
CA LEU A 206 5.78 19.05 -3.60
C LEU A 206 7.16 19.27 -2.98
N ILE A 207 7.96 18.19 -2.79
CA ILE A 207 9.33 18.28 -2.28
C ILE A 207 10.19 19.17 -3.18
N LYS A 208 10.13 18.94 -4.50
CA LYS A 208 10.89 19.73 -5.47
C LYS A 208 10.49 21.21 -5.42
N SER A 209 9.19 21.49 -5.32
CA SER A 209 8.69 22.88 -5.21
C SER A 209 9.17 23.57 -3.93
N LEU A 210 9.23 22.83 -2.82
CA LEU A 210 9.77 23.33 -1.55
C LEU A 210 11.26 23.63 -1.66
N GLN A 211 12.04 22.70 -2.20
CA GLN A 211 13.49 22.85 -2.36
C GLN A 211 13.82 24.04 -3.26
N ASP A 212 13.20 24.12 -4.45
CA ASP A 212 13.46 25.19 -5.43
C ASP A 212 13.12 26.59 -4.89
N LYS A 213 12.15 26.70 -3.95
CA LYS A 213 11.72 27.99 -3.39
C LYS A 213 12.43 28.39 -2.11
N THR A 214 13.00 27.45 -1.38
CA THR A 214 13.65 27.74 -0.08
C THR A 214 15.18 27.63 -0.13
N ASP A 215 15.73 27.08 -1.20
CA ASP A 215 17.15 26.70 -1.31
C ASP A 215 17.60 25.82 -0.13
N ALA A 216 16.67 25.00 0.37
CA ALA A 216 16.90 24.16 1.53
C ALA A 216 17.74 22.93 1.19
N HIS A 217 18.59 22.54 2.12
CA HIS A 217 19.24 21.24 2.07
C HIS A 217 18.20 20.14 2.26
N LEU A 218 18.04 19.29 1.24
CA LEU A 218 17.16 18.13 1.28
C LEU A 218 17.90 16.91 1.79
N THR A 219 17.34 16.24 2.80
CA THR A 219 17.79 14.94 3.27
C THR A 219 16.61 13.98 3.24
N VAL A 220 16.76 12.85 2.56
CA VAL A 220 15.74 11.81 2.51
C VAL A 220 16.26 10.54 3.17
N VAL A 221 15.38 9.87 3.90
CA VAL A 221 15.68 8.58 4.56
C VAL A 221 14.66 7.56 4.11
N GLY A 222 15.11 6.36 3.78
CA GLY A 222 14.22 5.30 3.33
C GLY A 222 14.90 3.95 3.18
N ASP A 223 14.11 2.95 2.83
CA ASP A 223 14.54 1.59 2.58
C ASP A 223 13.76 1.00 1.40
N ASP A 224 14.41 0.85 0.23
CA ASP A 224 13.80 0.30 -0.98
C ASP A 224 13.26 -1.13 -0.79
N TRP A 225 13.84 -1.91 0.13
CA TRP A 225 13.37 -3.24 0.48
C TRP A 225 12.01 -3.21 1.20
N GLN A 226 11.57 -2.04 1.68
CA GLN A 226 10.29 -1.81 2.35
C GLN A 226 9.29 -1.00 1.52
N SER A 227 9.54 -0.80 0.22
CA SER A 227 8.58 -0.14 -0.69
C SER A 227 7.47 -1.11 -1.09
N ILE A 228 6.32 -1.05 -0.42
CA ILE A 228 5.19 -1.99 -0.54
C ILE A 228 3.85 -1.32 -0.86
N TYR A 229 3.85 -0.04 -1.21
CA TYR A 229 2.63 0.72 -1.53
C TYR A 229 2.53 1.11 -3.01
N GLY A 230 3.17 0.36 -3.88
CA GLY A 230 3.09 0.57 -5.31
C GLY A 230 1.64 0.65 -5.83
N PHE A 231 0.71 -0.16 -5.30
CA PHE A 231 -0.72 -0.09 -5.63
C PHE A 231 -1.41 1.25 -5.28
N ARG A 232 -0.73 2.13 -4.54
CA ARG A 232 -1.16 3.50 -4.23
C ARG A 232 -0.45 4.56 -5.06
N GLY A 233 0.25 4.18 -6.12
CA GLY A 233 0.99 5.11 -6.97
C GLY A 233 2.39 5.47 -6.46
N THR A 234 2.92 4.75 -5.47
CA THR A 234 4.32 4.90 -5.06
C THR A 234 5.24 4.50 -6.21
N ASN A 235 6.21 5.34 -6.54
CA ASN A 235 7.24 5.04 -7.51
C ASN A 235 8.61 4.94 -6.81
N ILE A 236 9.13 3.72 -6.73
CA ILE A 236 10.40 3.41 -6.09
C ILE A 236 11.60 4.06 -6.79
N GLU A 237 11.47 4.44 -8.08
CA GLU A 237 12.56 5.04 -8.86
C GLU A 237 13.01 6.38 -8.27
N PHE A 238 12.10 7.15 -7.67
CA PHE A 238 12.47 8.37 -6.94
C PHE A 238 13.48 8.13 -5.82
N PHE A 239 13.52 6.94 -5.27
CA PHE A 239 14.47 6.55 -4.23
C PHE A 239 15.68 5.82 -4.81
N SER A 240 15.48 4.83 -5.69
CA SER A 240 16.57 3.99 -6.22
C SER A 240 17.47 4.73 -7.21
N HIS A 241 16.89 5.67 -7.96
CA HIS A 241 17.60 6.54 -8.95
C HIS A 241 17.55 8.01 -8.52
N PHE A 242 17.77 8.28 -7.26
CA PHE A 242 17.65 9.61 -6.64
C PHE A 242 18.50 10.65 -7.38
N GLU A 243 19.67 10.26 -7.92
CA GLU A 243 20.59 11.08 -8.69
C GLU A 243 20.02 11.60 -10.02
N GLU A 244 18.98 10.96 -10.56
CA GLU A 244 18.31 11.44 -11.78
C GLU A 244 17.34 12.59 -11.50
N TYR A 245 16.92 12.74 -10.24
CA TYR A 245 15.91 13.71 -9.81
C TYR A 245 16.47 14.90 -9.03
N PHE A 246 17.66 14.74 -8.42
CA PHE A 246 18.28 15.76 -7.59
C PHE A 246 19.77 15.89 -7.91
N GLU A 247 20.26 17.14 -7.95
CA GLU A 247 21.65 17.45 -8.30
C GLU A 247 22.61 17.14 -7.16
N ASN A 248 23.77 16.58 -7.51
CA ASN A 248 24.89 16.31 -6.59
C ASN A 248 24.51 15.59 -5.28
N PRO A 249 23.76 14.48 -5.33
CA PRO A 249 23.36 13.79 -4.13
C PRO A 249 24.52 13.06 -3.47
N GLN A 250 24.46 12.96 -2.14
CA GLN A 250 25.34 12.09 -1.37
C GLN A 250 24.52 10.95 -0.79
N ARG A 251 24.95 9.71 -1.04
CA ARG A 251 24.31 8.51 -0.52
C ARG A 251 25.09 7.96 0.67
N ILE A 252 24.40 7.77 1.79
CA ILE A 252 24.97 7.22 3.02
C ILE A 252 24.14 5.98 3.41
N PHE A 253 24.82 4.88 3.75
CA PHE A 253 24.17 3.65 4.21
C PHE A 253 24.18 3.57 5.73
N ILE A 254 23.00 3.29 6.31
CA ILE A 254 22.85 2.91 7.72
C ILE A 254 22.85 1.39 7.75
N GLU A 255 23.99 0.79 8.03
CA GLU A 255 24.17 -0.66 7.93
C GLU A 255 23.94 -1.38 9.27
N LYS A 256 23.85 -0.67 10.39
CA LYS A 256 23.68 -1.29 11.71
C LYS A 256 22.23 -1.27 12.16
N THR A 257 21.70 -2.44 12.51
CA THR A 257 20.35 -2.60 13.08
C THR A 257 20.43 -3.28 14.45
N TYR A 258 19.47 -2.97 15.32
CA TYR A 258 19.40 -3.51 16.70
C TYR A 258 18.12 -4.31 16.93
N ARG A 259 17.23 -4.39 15.92
CA ARG A 259 15.95 -5.08 16.04
C ARG A 259 16.11 -6.59 15.86
N ASN A 260 16.56 -6.99 14.69
CA ASN A 260 16.59 -8.38 14.26
C ASN A 260 17.91 -9.08 14.63
N PRO A 261 17.93 -10.39 14.85
CA PRO A 261 19.16 -11.19 14.90
C PRO A 261 19.87 -11.22 13.54
N GLN A 262 21.20 -11.39 13.55
CA GLN A 262 22.01 -11.41 12.32
C GLN A 262 21.51 -12.48 11.34
N GLU A 263 21.24 -13.68 11.82
CA GLU A 263 20.81 -14.80 10.98
C GLU A 263 19.45 -14.53 10.31
N LEU A 264 18.55 -13.77 10.96
CA LEU A 264 17.29 -13.35 10.34
C LEU A 264 17.52 -12.30 9.24
N ILE A 265 18.45 -11.39 9.45
CA ILE A 265 18.84 -10.38 8.47
C ILE A 265 19.46 -11.03 7.25
N ASP A 266 20.36 -12.02 7.46
CA ASP A 266 21.03 -12.72 6.37
C ASP A 266 20.03 -13.49 5.51
N ILE A 267 19.09 -14.21 6.11
CA ILE A 267 18.00 -14.92 5.40
C ILE A 267 17.12 -13.94 4.63
N ALA A 268 16.63 -12.87 5.28
CA ALA A 268 15.74 -11.90 4.66
C ALA A 268 16.46 -11.08 3.57
N GLY A 269 17.73 -10.75 3.81
CA GLY A 269 18.58 -10.02 2.86
C GLY A 269 18.92 -10.86 1.62
N SER A 270 19.32 -12.12 1.79
CA SER A 270 19.55 -13.05 0.68
C SER A 270 18.29 -13.18 -0.19
N PHE A 271 17.14 -13.42 0.45
CA PHE A 271 15.87 -13.55 -0.25
C PHE A 271 15.50 -12.31 -1.09
N ILE A 272 15.58 -11.09 -0.51
CA ILE A 272 15.18 -9.87 -1.23
C ILE A 272 16.16 -9.49 -2.32
N MET A 273 17.46 -9.74 -2.13
CA MET A 273 18.51 -9.43 -3.09
C MET A 273 18.53 -10.35 -4.32
N LYS A 274 17.72 -11.41 -4.37
CA LYS A 274 17.46 -12.16 -5.61
C LYS A 274 16.86 -11.27 -6.70
N ASN A 275 16.18 -10.19 -6.32
CA ASN A 275 15.79 -9.14 -7.27
C ASN A 275 16.99 -8.19 -7.51
N PRO A 276 17.59 -8.20 -8.71
CA PRO A 276 18.79 -7.43 -9.02
C PRO A 276 18.58 -5.91 -9.00
N LYS A 277 17.32 -5.45 -9.03
CA LYS A 277 16.97 -4.02 -8.97
C LYS A 277 16.96 -3.45 -7.56
N GLN A 278 17.05 -4.29 -6.54
CA GLN A 278 17.15 -3.81 -5.15
C GLN A 278 18.56 -3.27 -4.86
N ILE A 279 18.62 -2.19 -4.10
CA ILE A 279 19.89 -1.60 -3.64
C ILE A 279 20.59 -2.61 -2.73
N ARG A 280 21.83 -2.96 -3.03
CA ARG A 280 22.63 -3.87 -2.20
C ARG A 280 23.01 -3.20 -0.90
N LYS A 281 22.75 -3.89 0.23
CA LYS A 281 23.04 -3.43 1.59
C LYS A 281 23.71 -4.56 2.37
N SER A 282 24.63 -4.19 3.27
CA SER A 282 25.30 -5.11 4.18
C SER A 282 24.88 -4.80 5.61
N LEU A 283 23.74 -5.34 6.02
CA LEU A 283 23.17 -5.06 7.35
C LEU A 283 23.87 -5.92 8.41
N LYS A 284 24.20 -5.30 9.55
CA LYS A 284 24.86 -5.94 10.69
C LYS A 284 24.06 -5.75 11.96
N SER A 285 23.98 -6.82 12.77
CA SER A 285 23.34 -6.81 14.08
C SER A 285 24.27 -7.32 15.19
N PRO A 286 24.21 -6.74 16.38
CA PRO A 286 24.88 -7.29 17.55
C PRO A 286 24.17 -8.53 18.14
N LYS A 287 22.95 -8.84 17.67
CA LYS A 287 22.16 -9.98 18.13
C LYS A 287 22.41 -11.19 17.25
N ASN A 288 22.55 -12.36 17.88
CA ASN A 288 22.64 -13.64 17.20
C ASN A 288 21.56 -14.58 17.73
N LEU A 289 20.90 -15.32 16.84
CA LEU A 289 19.87 -16.30 17.21
C LEU A 289 19.87 -17.44 16.19
N LYS A 290 20.26 -18.62 16.60
CA LYS A 290 20.29 -19.79 15.73
C LYS A 290 18.88 -20.15 15.23
N LYS A 291 18.74 -20.35 13.91
CA LYS A 291 17.51 -20.79 13.25
C LYS A 291 16.28 -19.93 13.62
N PRO A 292 16.34 -18.60 13.38
CA PRO A 292 15.23 -17.70 13.74
C PRO A 292 13.98 -17.91 12.88
N VAL A 293 14.10 -18.46 11.68
CA VAL A 293 12.97 -18.78 10.80
C VAL A 293 12.61 -20.26 10.95
N LYS A 294 11.32 -20.51 11.21
CA LYS A 294 10.78 -21.86 11.43
C LYS A 294 9.59 -22.10 10.53
N ILE A 295 9.69 -23.08 9.65
CA ILE A 295 8.57 -23.48 8.77
C ILE A 295 7.74 -24.54 9.50
N ILE A 296 6.43 -24.34 9.56
CA ILE A 296 5.50 -25.22 10.24
C ILE A 296 4.46 -25.71 9.23
N TYR A 297 4.36 -27.02 9.13
CA TYR A 297 3.37 -27.71 8.31
C TYR A 297 2.30 -28.32 9.21
N PRO A 298 1.15 -27.67 9.38
CA PRO A 298 0.06 -28.22 10.18
C PRO A 298 -0.48 -29.54 9.59
N GLN A 299 -0.97 -30.41 10.46
CA GLN A 299 -1.66 -31.64 10.06
C GLN A 299 -2.85 -31.34 9.13
N LYS A 300 -3.16 -32.28 8.22
CA LYS A 300 -4.31 -32.16 7.31
C LYS A 300 -5.64 -32.18 8.06
N ASN A 301 -5.73 -32.91 9.17
CA ASN A 301 -6.91 -32.94 10.01
C ASN A 301 -7.23 -31.54 10.57
N PRO A 302 -8.41 -30.97 10.28
CA PRO A 302 -8.75 -29.62 10.74
C PRO A 302 -8.77 -29.43 12.25
N ILE A 303 -9.03 -30.48 13.02
CA ILE A 303 -9.03 -30.43 14.49
C ILE A 303 -7.59 -30.32 14.99
N GLU A 304 -6.72 -31.22 14.55
CA GLU A 304 -5.30 -31.24 14.92
C GLU A 304 -4.58 -29.96 14.47
N LYS A 305 -4.90 -29.47 13.28
CA LYS A 305 -4.41 -28.18 12.79
C LYS A 305 -4.75 -27.03 13.76
N ARG A 306 -6.00 -26.98 14.23
CA ARG A 306 -6.44 -25.92 15.16
C ARG A 306 -5.75 -26.03 16.52
N GLU A 307 -5.64 -27.25 17.04
CA GLU A 307 -4.94 -27.49 18.30
C GLU A 307 -3.46 -27.11 18.21
N MET A 308 -2.79 -27.51 17.16
CA MET A 308 -1.38 -27.18 16.94
C MET A 308 -1.14 -25.65 16.89
N ILE A 309 -2.00 -24.92 16.12
CA ILE A 309 -1.93 -23.45 16.01
C ILE A 309 -2.21 -22.81 17.37
N TYR A 310 -3.23 -23.30 18.09
CA TYR A 310 -3.56 -22.82 19.42
C TYR A 310 -2.38 -22.98 20.39
N ASN A 311 -1.79 -24.18 20.43
CA ASN A 311 -0.66 -24.48 21.30
C ASN A 311 0.56 -23.63 20.96
N LEU A 312 0.87 -23.43 19.66
CA LEU A 312 1.94 -22.52 19.22
C LEU A 312 1.73 -21.11 19.77
N ILE A 313 0.54 -20.53 19.57
CA ILE A 313 0.23 -19.17 20.03
C ILE A 313 0.33 -19.11 21.56
N LYS A 314 -0.22 -20.09 22.25
CA LYS A 314 -0.21 -20.16 23.71
C LYS A 314 1.21 -20.27 24.29
N ASP A 315 2.06 -21.09 23.70
CA ASP A 315 3.43 -21.28 24.18
C ASP A 315 4.30 -20.03 23.95
N LEU A 316 4.10 -19.32 22.84
CA LEU A 316 4.76 -18.06 22.58
C LEU A 316 4.29 -16.94 23.53
N SER A 317 2.99 -16.88 23.80
CA SER A 317 2.42 -15.84 24.68
C SER A 317 2.77 -16.01 26.16
N LYS A 318 3.02 -17.24 26.63
CA LYS A 318 3.41 -17.53 28.03
C LYS A 318 4.74 -16.90 28.44
N LYS A 319 5.63 -16.63 27.49
CA LYS A 319 6.93 -16.00 27.74
C LYS A 319 6.84 -14.48 27.95
N SER A 320 5.65 -13.94 28.05
CA SER A 320 5.37 -12.49 28.06
C SER A 320 5.86 -11.74 26.81
N ASP A 321 6.18 -12.48 25.75
CA ASP A 321 6.62 -11.94 24.47
C ASP A 321 5.40 -11.44 23.68
N ASP A 322 5.56 -10.33 22.97
CA ASP A 322 4.56 -9.89 21.99
C ASP A 322 4.56 -10.81 20.77
N VAL A 323 3.39 -11.31 20.39
CA VAL A 323 3.20 -12.19 19.24
C VAL A 323 2.37 -11.47 18.18
N LEU A 324 2.97 -11.23 17.02
CA LEU A 324 2.30 -10.60 15.88
C LEU A 324 1.99 -11.64 14.80
N ILE A 325 0.70 -11.87 14.57
CA ILE A 325 0.21 -12.74 13.49
C ILE A 325 -0.01 -11.88 12.26
N LEU A 326 0.60 -12.27 11.14
CA LEU A 326 0.53 -11.56 9.86
C LEU A 326 -0.15 -12.41 8.79
N GLY A 327 -1.14 -11.85 8.12
CA GLY A 327 -1.79 -12.45 6.95
C GLY A 327 -1.72 -11.54 5.74
N ARG A 328 -1.92 -12.09 4.53
CA ARG A 328 -1.96 -11.29 3.30
C ARG A 328 -3.21 -10.41 3.24
N THR A 329 -4.34 -10.89 3.73
CA THR A 329 -5.64 -10.21 3.75
C THR A 329 -6.27 -10.20 5.14
N ASN A 330 -7.23 -9.30 5.36
CA ASN A 330 -7.97 -9.25 6.62
C ASN A 330 -8.75 -10.55 6.92
N ASN A 331 -9.12 -11.32 5.90
CA ASN A 331 -9.88 -12.55 6.06
C ASN A 331 -9.03 -13.76 6.46
N ASN A 332 -7.71 -13.72 6.24
CA ASN A 332 -6.84 -14.84 6.59
C ASN A 332 -6.95 -15.23 8.07
N ILE A 333 -7.10 -14.25 8.97
CA ILE A 333 -7.27 -14.52 10.40
C ILE A 333 -8.51 -15.35 10.71
N ASN A 334 -9.61 -15.19 9.95
CA ASN A 334 -10.85 -15.91 10.18
C ASN A 334 -10.70 -17.42 9.92
N GLN A 335 -9.85 -17.79 8.96
CA GLN A 335 -9.53 -19.18 8.65
C GLN A 335 -8.51 -19.77 9.64
N PHE A 336 -7.57 -18.94 10.11
CA PHE A 336 -6.49 -19.33 10.99
C PHE A 336 -6.97 -19.58 12.43
N ILE A 337 -7.74 -18.62 13.00
CA ILE A 337 -8.22 -18.71 14.38
C ILE A 337 -9.64 -19.30 14.41
N LYS A 338 -9.74 -20.62 14.30
CA LYS A 338 -11.01 -21.36 14.43
C LYS A 338 -11.10 -22.19 15.72
N HIS A 339 -10.15 -22.02 16.65
CA HIS A 339 -10.19 -22.73 17.91
C HIS A 339 -11.25 -22.15 18.86
N ARG A 340 -12.02 -23.03 19.55
CA ARG A 340 -13.15 -22.62 20.41
C ARG A 340 -12.78 -21.67 21.55
N ASN A 341 -11.54 -21.75 22.04
CA ASN A 341 -11.05 -20.91 23.13
C ASN A 341 -10.57 -19.54 22.67
N LEU A 342 -10.27 -19.36 21.37
CA LEU A 342 -9.76 -18.08 20.86
C LEU A 342 -10.89 -17.14 20.43
N VAL A 343 -10.77 -15.89 20.81
CA VAL A 343 -11.67 -14.81 20.41
C VAL A 343 -10.91 -13.62 19.90
N LYS A 344 -11.52 -12.91 18.96
CA LYS A 344 -11.00 -11.65 18.40
C LYS A 344 -11.65 -10.47 19.12
N LYS A 345 -10.85 -9.49 19.54
CA LYS A 345 -11.32 -8.22 20.11
C LYS A 345 -10.69 -7.06 19.35
N GLY A 346 -11.53 -6.12 18.94
CA GLY A 346 -11.13 -4.92 18.19
C GLY A 346 -11.69 -4.88 16.77
N ASN A 347 -11.46 -3.77 16.10
CA ASN A 347 -11.89 -3.52 14.73
C ASN A 347 -10.67 -3.08 13.90
N LEU A 348 -10.28 -3.88 12.89
CA LEU A 348 -9.13 -3.59 12.03
C LEU A 348 -9.19 -2.25 11.29
N LYS A 349 -10.38 -1.68 11.12
CA LYS A 349 -10.56 -0.36 10.49
C LYS A 349 -10.30 0.81 11.46
N LYS A 350 -10.52 0.58 12.76
CA LYS A 350 -10.42 1.63 13.80
C LYS A 350 -9.22 1.45 14.71
N ASP A 351 -8.89 0.21 15.03
CA ASP A 351 -7.86 -0.12 16.02
C ASP A 351 -6.50 -0.36 15.36
N LYS A 352 -5.42 -0.03 16.06
CA LYS A 352 -4.05 -0.33 15.62
C LYS A 352 -3.83 -1.83 15.41
N PHE A 353 -4.48 -2.68 16.22
CA PHE A 353 -4.37 -4.14 16.19
C PHE A 353 -5.72 -4.81 16.43
N LEU A 354 -5.91 -6.00 15.84
CA LEU A 354 -6.92 -6.95 16.29
C LEU A 354 -6.26 -7.83 17.37
N ARG A 355 -6.76 -7.76 18.59
CA ARG A 355 -6.27 -8.62 19.68
C ARG A 355 -6.85 -10.02 19.56
N ILE A 356 -6.03 -11.01 19.87
CA ILE A 356 -6.43 -12.40 19.99
C ILE A 356 -6.35 -12.77 21.47
N LEU A 357 -7.46 -13.18 22.02
CA LEU A 357 -7.59 -13.50 23.45
C LEU A 357 -8.00 -14.95 23.60
N ASP A 358 -7.56 -15.57 24.70
CA ASP A 358 -8.01 -16.88 25.13
C ASP A 358 -9.13 -16.72 26.18
N LYS A 359 -10.24 -17.44 26.00
CA LYS A 359 -11.39 -17.43 26.94
C LYS A 359 -11.05 -18.09 28.27
N THR A 360 -10.12 -19.05 28.23
CA THR A 360 -9.74 -19.89 29.38
C THR A 360 -8.47 -19.43 30.06
N ASP A 361 -7.63 -18.68 29.34
CA ASP A 361 -6.34 -18.20 29.85
C ASP A 361 -6.23 -16.67 29.67
N LYS A 362 -6.54 -15.94 30.72
CA LYS A 362 -6.52 -14.46 30.73
C LYS A 362 -5.10 -13.89 30.66
N SER A 363 -4.05 -14.70 30.85
CA SER A 363 -2.66 -14.25 30.73
C SER A 363 -2.26 -14.01 29.27
N MET A 364 -2.97 -14.63 28.31
CA MET A 364 -2.76 -14.44 26.88
C MET A 364 -3.40 -13.12 26.41
N ASN A 365 -2.69 -12.01 26.60
CA ASN A 365 -3.17 -10.66 26.24
C ASN A 365 -2.25 -9.89 25.29
N ASN A 366 -1.15 -10.49 24.85
CA ASN A 366 -0.07 -9.94 24.04
C ASN A 366 -0.03 -10.53 22.61
N VAL A 367 -1.13 -11.04 22.11
CA VAL A 367 -1.24 -11.62 20.76
C VAL A 367 -2.08 -10.68 19.86
N TYR A 368 -1.50 -10.29 18.71
CA TYR A 368 -2.07 -9.30 17.82
C TYR A 368 -2.12 -9.82 16.37
N TYR A 369 -3.09 -9.35 15.62
CA TYR A 369 -3.18 -9.61 14.19
C TYR A 369 -3.14 -8.32 13.37
N ARG A 370 -2.42 -8.38 12.23
CA ARG A 370 -2.44 -7.38 11.17
C ARG A 370 -2.26 -8.02 9.80
N THR A 371 -2.58 -7.28 8.73
CA THR A 371 -2.10 -7.64 7.40
C THR A 371 -0.63 -7.27 7.26
N LEU A 372 0.08 -7.98 6.40
CA LEU A 372 1.49 -7.69 6.08
C LEU A 372 1.70 -6.21 5.71
N HIS A 373 0.86 -5.63 4.84
CA HIS A 373 0.95 -4.21 4.49
C HIS A 373 0.82 -3.28 5.70
N SER A 374 -0.12 -3.56 6.58
CA SER A 374 -0.36 -2.72 7.76
C SER A 374 0.60 -3.00 8.92
N SER A 375 1.52 -3.94 8.75
CA SER A 375 2.58 -4.23 9.72
C SER A 375 3.82 -3.37 9.55
N LYS A 376 3.94 -2.63 8.44
CA LYS A 376 5.07 -1.71 8.22
C LYS A 376 5.17 -0.72 9.38
N GLY A 377 6.39 -0.51 9.89
CA GLY A 377 6.64 0.32 11.06
C GLY A 377 6.32 -0.34 12.42
N LEU A 378 5.75 -1.56 12.45
CA LEU A 378 5.52 -2.31 13.68
C LEU A 378 6.67 -3.27 13.98
N GLU A 379 6.69 -3.78 15.21
CA GLU A 379 7.60 -4.84 15.65
C GLU A 379 6.96 -5.66 16.76
N ALA A 380 7.41 -6.92 16.90
CA ALA A 380 7.02 -7.83 17.97
C ALA A 380 8.18 -8.77 18.29
N ASP A 381 8.13 -9.40 19.46
CA ASP A 381 9.18 -10.34 19.84
C ASP A 381 9.18 -11.57 18.94
N ASN A 382 7.99 -12.09 18.60
CA ASN A 382 7.82 -13.19 17.67
C ASN A 382 6.77 -12.85 16.61
N VAL A 383 6.97 -13.33 15.38
CA VAL A 383 6.05 -13.13 14.25
C VAL A 383 5.58 -14.48 13.73
N ILE A 384 4.29 -14.60 13.43
CA ILE A 384 3.69 -15.75 12.75
C ILE A 384 3.14 -15.25 11.40
N ILE A 385 3.69 -15.71 10.28
CA ILE A 385 3.15 -15.42 8.94
C ILE A 385 2.30 -16.60 8.52
N ILE A 386 1.02 -16.34 8.25
CA ILE A 386 0.03 -17.37 7.92
C ILE A 386 -0.26 -17.41 6.44
N ASN A 387 -0.80 -18.57 5.98
CA ASN A 387 -1.23 -18.80 4.60
C ASN A 387 -0.07 -18.72 3.58
N MET A 388 1.12 -19.24 3.97
CA MET A 388 2.28 -19.38 3.09
C MET A 388 2.10 -20.59 2.16
N VAL A 389 1.14 -20.48 1.23
CA VAL A 389 0.75 -21.55 0.31
C VAL A 389 0.70 -21.04 -1.12
N ASP A 390 0.92 -21.94 -2.08
CA ASP A 390 0.80 -21.66 -3.51
C ASP A 390 -0.65 -21.72 -3.97
N ASP A 391 -1.42 -20.70 -3.65
CA ASP A 391 -2.83 -20.55 -4.00
C ASP A 391 -3.10 -19.15 -4.54
N TYR A 392 -4.23 -18.97 -5.20
CA TYR A 392 -4.67 -17.69 -5.77
C TYR A 392 -4.74 -16.58 -4.71
N LEU A 393 -5.22 -16.92 -3.50
CA LEU A 393 -5.24 -16.04 -2.32
C LEU A 393 -4.12 -16.38 -1.31
N GLY A 394 -3.11 -17.11 -1.75
CA GLY A 394 -1.96 -17.47 -0.95
C GLY A 394 -0.96 -16.31 -0.78
N PHE A 395 0.28 -16.67 -0.51
CA PHE A 395 1.37 -15.71 -0.46
C PHE A 395 2.63 -16.34 -1.07
N PRO A 396 3.19 -15.79 -2.18
CA PRO A 396 2.79 -14.55 -2.85
C PRO A 396 1.39 -14.59 -3.45
N SER A 397 0.71 -13.45 -3.46
CA SER A 397 -0.60 -13.33 -4.08
C SER A 397 -0.50 -13.44 -5.59
N LYS A 398 -1.34 -14.31 -6.18
CA LYS A 398 -1.45 -14.45 -7.65
C LYS A 398 -2.54 -13.54 -8.25
N LEU A 399 -3.17 -12.71 -7.42
CA LEU A 399 -4.13 -11.72 -7.88
C LEU A 399 -3.43 -10.73 -8.80
N LYS A 400 -3.84 -10.70 -10.05
CA LYS A 400 -3.37 -9.70 -11.01
C LYS A 400 -4.18 -8.42 -10.83
N THR A 401 -3.49 -7.28 -10.86
CA THR A 401 -4.17 -6.00 -11.03
C THR A 401 -4.81 -5.96 -12.40
N HIS A 402 -5.95 -5.28 -12.51
CA HIS A 402 -6.63 -5.12 -13.78
C HIS A 402 -5.73 -4.42 -14.81
N SER A 403 -5.68 -4.90 -16.06
CA SER A 403 -4.72 -4.43 -17.07
C SER A 403 -4.91 -2.95 -17.43
N VAL A 404 -6.13 -2.40 -17.33
CA VAL A 404 -6.37 -0.96 -17.55
C VAL A 404 -5.60 -0.08 -16.57
N LEU A 405 -5.24 -0.57 -15.38
CA LEU A 405 -4.42 0.18 -14.43
C LEU A 405 -2.97 0.34 -14.91
N ASN A 406 -2.53 -0.43 -15.90
CA ASN A 406 -1.18 -0.28 -16.46
C ASN A 406 -0.96 1.07 -17.13
N TYR A 407 -2.01 1.73 -17.64
CA TYR A 407 -1.89 3.08 -18.20
C TYR A 407 -1.51 4.15 -17.17
N VAL A 408 -1.95 3.95 -15.94
CA VAL A 408 -1.75 4.90 -14.83
C VAL A 408 -0.77 4.38 -13.79
N ASN A 409 -0.22 3.19 -14.01
CA ASN A 409 0.70 2.56 -13.09
C ASN A 409 2.12 2.65 -13.65
N THR A 410 2.94 3.53 -13.09
CA THR A 410 4.33 3.73 -13.50
C THR A 410 5.27 2.60 -13.05
N ARG A 411 4.72 1.46 -12.62
CA ARG A 411 5.48 0.35 -12.05
C ARG A 411 6.25 -0.42 -13.12
N ASN A 412 7.55 -0.43 -13.02
CA ASN A 412 8.42 -1.31 -13.79
C ASN A 412 8.59 -2.64 -13.04
N TYR A 413 7.72 -3.63 -13.31
CA TYR A 413 7.78 -4.97 -12.71
C TYR A 413 8.59 -5.93 -13.59
N ASP A 414 9.87 -5.70 -13.73
CA ASP A 414 10.72 -6.59 -14.53
C ASP A 414 11.15 -7.86 -13.77
N TYR A 415 10.79 -7.98 -12.49
CA TYR A 415 11.14 -9.14 -11.68
C TYR A 415 9.90 -9.77 -11.03
N LYS A 416 9.83 -11.11 -11.11
CA LYS A 416 8.68 -11.89 -10.63
C LYS A 416 8.38 -11.60 -9.16
N TYR A 417 7.16 -11.20 -8.87
CA TYR A 417 6.68 -10.88 -7.52
C TYR A 417 7.49 -9.80 -6.78
N SER A 418 8.07 -8.83 -7.48
CA SER A 418 8.96 -7.84 -6.86
C SER A 418 8.34 -7.15 -5.63
N GLU A 419 7.07 -6.74 -5.66
CA GLU A 419 6.37 -6.13 -4.53
C GLU A 419 6.02 -7.14 -3.43
N GLU A 420 5.57 -8.35 -3.78
CA GLU A 420 5.29 -9.42 -2.81
C GLU A 420 6.58 -9.87 -2.09
N ARG A 421 7.73 -9.85 -2.77
CA ARG A 421 9.03 -10.12 -2.15
C ARG A 421 9.39 -9.07 -1.11
N ARG A 422 9.21 -7.80 -1.41
CA ARG A 422 9.39 -6.71 -0.43
C ARG A 422 8.41 -6.85 0.73
N LEU A 423 7.16 -7.24 0.44
CA LEU A 423 6.15 -7.49 1.46
C LEU A 423 6.55 -8.65 2.39
N PHE A 424 7.15 -9.71 1.84
CA PHE A 424 7.67 -10.82 2.64
C PHE A 424 8.86 -10.41 3.49
N TYR A 425 9.80 -9.66 2.92
CA TYR A 425 10.90 -9.06 3.66
C TYR A 425 10.40 -8.20 4.83
N VAL A 426 9.39 -7.35 4.59
CA VAL A 426 8.75 -6.57 5.66
C VAL A 426 8.20 -7.49 6.74
N GLY A 427 7.49 -8.57 6.38
CA GLY A 427 6.95 -9.54 7.33
C GLY A 427 8.02 -10.20 8.19
N LEU A 428 9.09 -10.69 7.57
CA LEU A 428 10.22 -11.32 8.25
C LEU A 428 10.88 -10.36 9.26
N THR A 429 11.13 -9.12 8.83
CA THR A 429 11.86 -8.13 9.63
C THR A 429 11.03 -7.42 10.69
N ARG A 430 9.76 -7.81 10.89
CA ARG A 430 8.97 -7.33 12.05
C ARG A 430 9.35 -8.01 13.35
N SER A 431 10.03 -9.15 13.28
CA SER A 431 10.40 -9.95 14.47
C SER A 431 11.69 -9.46 15.11
N LYS A 432 11.68 -9.38 16.44
CA LYS A 432 12.91 -9.20 17.26
C LYS A 432 13.64 -10.51 17.51
N ASN A 433 12.94 -11.65 17.41
CA ASN A 433 13.47 -12.98 17.70
C ASN A 433 13.11 -13.98 16.58
N ASN A 434 11.98 -14.69 16.70
CA ASN A 434 11.65 -15.78 15.79
C ASN A 434 10.51 -15.43 14.83
N VAL A 435 10.59 -16.00 13.63
CA VAL A 435 9.52 -15.98 12.63
C VAL A 435 9.05 -17.41 12.39
N TYR A 436 7.73 -17.60 12.45
CA TYR A 436 7.05 -18.86 12.19
C TYR A 436 6.24 -18.74 10.90
N LEU A 437 6.58 -19.55 9.90
CA LEU A 437 5.92 -19.56 8.59
C LEU A 437 4.96 -20.75 8.54
N ILE A 438 3.66 -20.47 8.49
CA ILE A 438 2.63 -21.52 8.45
C ILE A 438 2.30 -21.82 6.99
N SER A 439 2.67 -23.04 6.56
CA SER A 439 2.54 -23.49 5.17
C SER A 439 1.78 -24.81 5.07
N ASP A 440 1.57 -25.31 3.85
CA ASP A 440 1.05 -26.65 3.57
C ASP A 440 2.16 -27.48 2.90
N LYS A 441 2.44 -28.68 3.43
CA LYS A 441 3.49 -29.55 2.91
C LYS A 441 3.27 -29.99 1.46
N ASN A 442 2.01 -30.08 1.02
CA ASN A 442 1.68 -30.55 -0.34
C ASN A 442 1.53 -29.38 -1.33
N ASN A 443 1.43 -28.15 -0.84
CA ASN A 443 1.26 -26.97 -1.66
C ASN A 443 1.96 -25.77 -0.99
N PRO A 444 3.29 -25.85 -0.79
CA PRO A 444 4.03 -24.78 -0.13
C PRO A 444 4.07 -23.54 -1.02
N SER A 445 4.23 -22.39 -0.40
CA SER A 445 4.54 -21.13 -1.09
C SER A 445 5.86 -21.24 -1.83
N GLU A 446 5.95 -20.70 -3.03
CA GLU A 446 7.20 -20.53 -3.80
C GLU A 446 8.29 -19.84 -2.94
N PHE A 447 7.92 -18.91 -2.06
CA PHE A 447 8.86 -18.24 -1.16
C PHE A 447 9.39 -19.16 -0.06
N ILE A 448 8.62 -20.18 0.35
CA ILE A 448 9.10 -21.21 1.26
C ILE A 448 10.11 -22.11 0.55
N GLU A 449 9.83 -22.53 -0.68
CA GLU A 449 10.75 -23.36 -1.47
C GLU A 449 12.07 -22.64 -1.68
N GLU A 450 12.05 -21.37 -2.06
CA GLU A 450 13.25 -20.56 -2.22
C GLU A 450 14.09 -20.43 -0.92
N LEU A 451 13.45 -20.32 0.25
CA LEU A 451 14.18 -20.28 1.53
C LEU A 451 14.80 -21.63 1.91
N MET A 452 14.18 -22.72 1.48
CA MET A 452 14.72 -24.06 1.73
C MET A 452 15.92 -24.35 0.85
N ASP A 453 15.90 -23.96 -0.42
CA ASP A 453 17.01 -24.11 -1.36
C ASP A 453 18.23 -23.32 -0.88
N ASP A 454 18.06 -22.08 -0.43
CA ASP A 454 19.14 -21.25 0.12
C ASP A 454 19.73 -21.83 1.43
N SER A 455 19.02 -22.71 2.13
CA SER A 455 19.51 -23.36 3.38
C SER A 455 20.31 -24.65 3.11
N LEU A 456 20.32 -25.11 1.86
CA LEU A 456 21.07 -26.30 1.42
C LEU A 456 22.44 -25.95 0.79
N GLU A 457 22.68 -24.68 0.48
CA GLU A 457 23.98 -24.12 0.12
C GLU A 457 24.70 -23.54 1.37
#